data_6feceff8a516f846d36085789659545f
#
_entry.id   6feceff8a516f846d36085789659545f
#
_cell.length_a   1.000
_cell.length_b   1.000
_cell.length_c   1.000
_cell.angle_alpha   90.00
_cell.angle_beta   90.00
_cell.angle_gamma   90.00
#
_symmetry.space_group_name_H-M   'P 1'
#
loop_
_entity.id
_entity.type
_entity.pdbx_description
1 polymer ?
#
loop_
_entity_poly.entity_id
_entity_poly.type
_entity_poly.pdbx_seq_one_letter_code
_entity_poly.pdbx_strand_id
1 'polypeptide(L)'
;MADISSQALIDKFQYALDNDWGYIWGTAGVLWTAAKQAAATREQTVKYGKKWINHYVADCSGLFSWAFKQLGGFMFHGSNTMWDQYCTAKGELKKCKRADGQDLKPGTAVFTYNKDTGKRGHVGLYIGNDSVIEASSTQTGVIKSKITNTKWVEWGELKGVKYDGGDVPVPEGYAVVTGKRVALRKDPSTKANIIMRIDTGKQVKLEVPPPSEWDYVEYQGKKGYMMKEFLKEG
;
A
#
# COMPACT_ATOMS: atom_id res chain seq x y z
N MET A 1 15.82 -12.33 -8.91
CA MET A 1 14.61 -11.47 -8.90
C MET A 1 14.90 -10.32 -7.95
N ALA A 2 14.49 -9.10 -8.29
CA ALA A 2 14.69 -7.97 -7.39
C ALA A 2 13.94 -8.22 -6.07
N ASP A 3 14.61 -8.00 -4.94
CA ASP A 3 14.00 -8.07 -3.62
C ASP A 3 13.25 -6.76 -3.37
N ILE A 4 11.94 -6.78 -3.57
CA ILE A 4 11.07 -5.63 -3.38
C ILE A 4 10.68 -5.55 -1.91
N SER A 5 10.94 -4.44 -1.22
CA SER A 5 10.40 -4.26 0.13
C SER A 5 8.88 -4.03 0.08
N SER A 6 8.16 -4.54 1.08
CA SER A 6 6.72 -4.29 1.19
C SER A 6 6.38 -2.80 1.25
N GLN A 7 7.25 -1.99 1.87
CA GLN A 7 7.07 -0.52 1.90
C GLN A 7 7.22 0.11 0.51
N ALA A 8 8.23 -0.29 -0.28
CA ALA A 8 8.40 0.23 -1.65
C ALA A 8 7.18 -0.10 -2.54
N LEU A 9 6.58 -1.28 -2.34
CA LEU A 9 5.34 -1.65 -3.03
C LEU A 9 4.17 -0.75 -2.58
N ILE A 10 4.03 -0.53 -1.28
CA ILE A 10 3.02 0.38 -0.72
C ILE A 10 3.19 1.79 -1.27
N ASP A 11 4.41 2.30 -1.36
CA ASP A 11 4.70 3.65 -1.86
C ASP A 11 4.26 3.82 -3.33
N LYS A 12 4.38 2.76 -4.16
CA LYS A 12 3.86 2.81 -5.54
C LYS A 12 2.33 2.87 -5.60
N PHE A 13 1.65 2.15 -4.71
CA PHE A 13 0.20 2.22 -4.61
C PHE A 13 -0.26 3.58 -4.06
N GLN A 14 0.45 4.11 -3.06
CA GLN A 14 0.20 5.44 -2.54
C GLN A 14 0.41 6.52 -3.59
N TYR A 15 1.49 6.40 -4.41
CA TYR A 15 1.71 7.29 -5.55
C TYR A 15 0.53 7.30 -6.53
N ALA A 16 -0.01 6.13 -6.87
CA ALA A 16 -1.17 6.06 -7.76
C ALA A 16 -2.42 6.71 -7.15
N LEU A 17 -2.63 6.51 -5.84
CA LEU A 17 -3.71 7.16 -5.09
C LEU A 17 -3.55 8.69 -5.06
N ASP A 18 -2.37 9.19 -4.72
CA ASP A 18 -2.09 10.62 -4.56
C ASP A 18 -2.11 11.39 -5.90
N ASN A 19 -1.92 10.67 -7.02
CA ASN A 19 -1.97 11.23 -8.37
C ASN A 19 -3.28 10.95 -9.10
N ASP A 20 -4.35 10.62 -8.37
CA ASP A 20 -5.71 10.45 -8.88
C ASP A 20 -5.79 9.52 -10.09
N TRP A 21 -5.19 8.31 -9.97
CA TRP A 21 -5.24 7.33 -11.04
C TRP A 21 -6.64 6.77 -11.24
N GLY A 22 -7.01 6.63 -12.50
CA GLY A 22 -8.28 6.03 -12.88
C GLY A 22 -8.24 4.50 -12.89
N TYR A 23 -9.42 3.93 -13.05
CA TYR A 23 -9.57 2.51 -13.33
C TYR A 23 -10.11 2.29 -14.74
N ILE A 24 -9.37 1.55 -15.54
CA ILE A 24 -9.83 1.01 -16.82
C ILE A 24 -9.44 -0.47 -16.89
N TRP A 25 -10.41 -1.34 -17.09
CA TRP A 25 -10.18 -2.77 -17.17
C TRP A 25 -9.17 -3.14 -18.26
N GLY A 26 -8.25 -4.05 -17.96
CA GLY A 26 -7.20 -4.50 -18.88
C GLY A 26 -6.03 -3.54 -19.01
N THR A 27 -5.91 -2.51 -18.15
CA THR A 27 -4.78 -1.57 -18.19
C THR A 27 -3.85 -1.73 -16.98
N ALA A 28 -2.57 -1.37 -17.18
CA ALA A 28 -1.51 -1.48 -16.17
C ALA A 28 -0.59 -0.25 -16.22
N GLY A 29 -1.05 0.87 -15.66
CA GLY A 29 -0.28 2.10 -15.54
C GLY A 29 -0.03 2.80 -16.88
N VAL A 30 -1.08 3.00 -17.68
CA VAL A 30 -1.00 3.69 -18.97
C VAL A 30 -1.72 5.02 -18.93
N LEU A 31 -1.24 6.02 -19.66
CA LEU A 31 -1.96 7.27 -19.85
C LEU A 31 -3.24 7.00 -20.67
N TRP A 32 -4.40 7.41 -20.12
CA TRP A 32 -5.67 7.31 -20.80
C TRP A 32 -5.90 8.54 -21.67
N THR A 33 -6.01 8.34 -22.99
CA THR A 33 -6.13 9.43 -23.96
C THR A 33 -7.53 9.49 -24.53
N ALA A 34 -7.90 10.62 -25.14
CA ALA A 34 -9.18 10.78 -25.86
C ALA A 34 -9.35 9.72 -26.96
N ALA A 35 -8.25 9.36 -27.67
CA ALA A 35 -8.30 8.31 -28.69
C ALA A 35 -8.60 6.93 -28.09
N LYS A 36 -7.98 6.56 -26.97
CA LYS A 36 -8.28 5.31 -26.26
C LYS A 36 -9.73 5.29 -25.75
N GLN A 37 -10.21 6.42 -25.24
CA GLN A 37 -11.61 6.54 -24.81
C GLN A 37 -12.60 6.38 -25.98
N ALA A 38 -12.31 6.99 -27.11
CA ALA A 38 -13.16 6.86 -28.33
C ALA A 38 -13.19 5.43 -28.86
N ALA A 39 -12.10 4.67 -28.72
CA ALA A 39 -12.01 3.26 -29.11
C ALA A 39 -12.55 2.28 -28.07
N ALA A 40 -13.03 2.75 -26.92
CA ALA A 40 -13.50 1.88 -25.84
C ALA A 40 -14.83 1.20 -26.23
N THR A 41 -14.89 -0.11 -25.98
CA THR A 41 -16.09 -0.93 -26.27
C THR A 41 -16.76 -1.48 -25.01
N ARG A 42 -16.04 -1.57 -23.87
CA ARG A 42 -16.62 -2.05 -22.62
C ARG A 42 -17.59 -1.01 -22.06
N GLU A 43 -18.82 -1.41 -21.76
CA GLU A 43 -19.89 -0.56 -21.27
C GLU A 43 -19.46 0.39 -20.15
N GLN A 44 -18.80 -0.13 -19.11
CA GLN A 44 -18.31 0.68 -17.97
C GLN A 44 -17.28 1.72 -18.39
N THR A 45 -16.38 1.37 -19.35
CA THR A 45 -15.40 2.31 -19.88
C THR A 45 -16.05 3.39 -20.73
N VAL A 46 -17.00 3.01 -21.59
CA VAL A 46 -17.78 3.97 -22.40
C VAL A 46 -18.50 4.95 -21.50
N LYS A 47 -19.17 4.44 -20.44
CA LYS A 47 -20.00 5.25 -19.55
C LYS A 47 -19.20 6.16 -18.62
N TYR A 48 -18.12 5.68 -18.02
CA TYR A 48 -17.41 6.38 -16.94
C TYR A 48 -15.97 6.73 -17.27
N GLY A 49 -15.37 6.17 -18.32
CA GLY A 49 -13.94 6.32 -18.61
C GLY A 49 -13.53 7.72 -19.06
N LYS A 50 -14.47 8.52 -19.58
CA LYS A 50 -14.20 9.87 -20.11
C LYS A 50 -13.53 10.80 -19.07
N LYS A 51 -13.87 10.65 -17.79
CA LYS A 51 -13.30 11.47 -16.72
C LYS A 51 -11.81 11.18 -16.48
N TRP A 52 -11.31 10.03 -16.96
CA TRP A 52 -9.93 9.61 -16.79
C TRP A 52 -9.02 10.05 -17.95
N ILE A 53 -9.54 10.77 -18.93
CA ILE A 53 -8.70 11.33 -20.02
C ILE A 53 -7.64 12.23 -19.41
N ASN A 54 -6.37 12.01 -19.80
CA ASN A 54 -5.15 12.63 -19.25
C ASN A 54 -4.72 12.15 -17.87
N HIS A 55 -5.37 11.14 -17.28
CA HIS A 55 -4.90 10.44 -16.09
C HIS A 55 -4.22 9.12 -16.45
N TYR A 56 -3.33 8.65 -15.60
CA TYR A 56 -2.88 7.27 -15.66
C TYR A 56 -3.99 6.35 -15.14
N VAL A 57 -4.09 5.15 -15.72
CA VAL A 57 -5.12 4.18 -15.37
C VAL A 57 -4.54 2.78 -15.23
N ALA A 58 -5.10 2.01 -14.31
CA ALA A 58 -4.84 0.58 -14.14
C ALA A 58 -6.12 -0.12 -13.68
N ASP A 59 -6.27 -1.43 -13.98
CA ASP A 59 -7.23 -2.25 -13.26
C ASP A 59 -6.62 -2.81 -11.96
N CYS A 60 -7.39 -3.59 -11.21
CA CYS A 60 -6.99 -4.05 -9.88
C CYS A 60 -5.65 -4.81 -9.88
N SER A 61 -5.45 -5.76 -10.78
CA SER A 61 -4.21 -6.53 -10.92
C SER A 61 -3.16 -5.80 -11.77
N GLY A 62 -3.58 -4.94 -12.67
CA GLY A 62 -2.71 -4.10 -13.47
C GLY A 62 -1.93 -3.07 -12.64
N LEU A 63 -2.51 -2.59 -11.54
CA LEU A 63 -1.81 -1.72 -10.60
C LEU A 63 -0.62 -2.46 -9.95
N PHE A 64 -0.79 -3.74 -9.59
CA PHE A 64 0.32 -4.59 -9.14
C PHE A 64 1.37 -4.80 -10.22
N SER A 65 0.95 -5.14 -11.45
CA SER A 65 1.88 -5.35 -12.57
C SER A 65 2.73 -4.11 -12.83
N TRP A 66 2.10 -2.94 -12.81
CA TRP A 66 2.81 -1.67 -12.96
C TRP A 66 3.77 -1.42 -11.79
N ALA A 67 3.31 -1.57 -10.54
CA ALA A 67 4.14 -1.31 -9.36
C ALA A 67 5.39 -2.19 -9.34
N PHE A 68 5.23 -3.50 -9.60
CA PHE A 68 6.36 -4.42 -9.70
C PHE A 68 7.34 -4.03 -10.79
N LYS A 69 6.84 -3.67 -11.98
CA LYS A 69 7.70 -3.21 -13.09
C LYS A 69 8.51 -1.97 -12.70
N GLN A 70 7.91 -1.00 -11.98
CA GLN A 70 8.61 0.20 -11.49
C GLN A 70 9.72 -0.14 -10.47
N LEU A 71 9.62 -1.27 -9.79
CA LEU A 71 10.57 -1.74 -8.78
C LEU A 71 11.55 -2.80 -9.33
N GLY A 72 11.63 -2.96 -10.66
CA GLY A 72 12.53 -3.92 -11.31
C GLY A 72 12.08 -5.38 -11.19
N GLY A 73 10.84 -5.61 -10.73
CA GLY A 73 10.24 -6.94 -10.60
C GLY A 73 9.22 -7.24 -11.71
N PHE A 74 8.54 -8.39 -11.54
CA PHE A 74 7.47 -8.82 -12.44
C PHE A 74 6.29 -9.34 -11.63
N MET A 75 5.08 -8.93 -12.01
CA MET A 75 3.82 -9.47 -11.50
C MET A 75 2.86 -9.69 -12.68
N PHE A 76 2.28 -10.88 -12.76
CA PHE A 76 1.32 -11.20 -13.81
C PHE A 76 0.03 -10.35 -13.67
N HIS A 77 -0.48 -9.90 -14.79
CA HIS A 77 -1.72 -9.13 -14.85
C HIS A 77 -2.94 -10.06 -14.84
N GLY A 78 -3.46 -10.36 -13.67
CA GLY A 78 -4.61 -11.25 -13.46
C GLY A 78 -4.69 -11.79 -12.04
N SER A 79 -5.74 -11.44 -11.29
CA SER A 79 -5.89 -11.76 -9.86
C SER A 79 -5.88 -13.27 -9.55
N ASN A 80 -6.45 -14.11 -10.42
CA ASN A 80 -6.39 -15.57 -10.24
C ASN A 80 -4.98 -16.09 -10.41
N THR A 81 -4.26 -15.68 -11.45
CA THR A 81 -2.86 -16.09 -11.67
C THR A 81 -1.95 -15.55 -10.57
N MET A 82 -2.19 -14.33 -10.08
CA MET A 82 -1.48 -13.80 -8.90
C MET A 82 -1.64 -14.74 -7.71
N TRP A 83 -2.85 -15.14 -7.40
CA TRP A 83 -3.13 -16.08 -6.32
C TRP A 83 -2.46 -17.42 -6.53
N ASP A 84 -2.60 -18.02 -7.71
CA ASP A 84 -2.16 -19.38 -7.98
C ASP A 84 -0.64 -19.50 -8.03
N GLN A 85 0.05 -18.55 -8.67
CA GLN A 85 1.46 -18.68 -9.05
C GLN A 85 2.39 -17.67 -8.36
N TYR A 86 1.84 -16.56 -7.83
CA TYR A 86 2.64 -15.45 -7.28
C TYR A 86 2.42 -15.21 -5.79
N CYS A 87 1.57 -15.97 -5.11
CA CYS A 87 1.48 -15.97 -3.66
C CYS A 87 2.32 -17.11 -3.07
N THR A 88 3.34 -16.78 -2.26
CA THR A 88 4.23 -17.74 -1.59
C THR A 88 3.64 -18.26 -0.29
N ALA A 89 2.90 -17.44 0.43
CA ALA A 89 2.07 -17.78 1.56
C ALA A 89 0.68 -17.16 1.33
N LYS A 90 -0.37 -17.93 1.59
CA LYS A 90 -1.75 -17.49 1.31
C LYS A 90 -2.76 -18.23 2.17
N GLY A 91 -3.92 -17.64 2.36
CA GLY A 91 -4.97 -18.22 3.17
C GLY A 91 -6.23 -17.38 3.22
N GLU A 92 -7.15 -17.81 4.06
CA GLU A 92 -8.43 -17.14 4.28
C GLU A 92 -8.32 -15.97 5.28
N LEU A 93 -9.16 -14.97 5.08
CA LEU A 93 -9.48 -13.94 6.06
C LEU A 93 -10.80 -14.28 6.75
N LYS A 94 -10.78 -14.27 8.08
CA LYS A 94 -12.00 -14.38 8.93
C LYS A 94 -12.15 -13.10 9.73
N LYS A 95 -13.26 -12.39 9.53
CA LYS A 95 -13.49 -11.08 10.18
C LYS A 95 -12.29 -10.12 10.00
N CYS A 96 -11.78 -10.04 8.77
CA CYS A 96 -10.65 -9.18 8.36
C CYS A 96 -9.29 -9.51 9.01
N LYS A 97 -9.15 -10.68 9.65
CA LYS A 97 -7.89 -11.20 10.20
C LYS A 97 -7.52 -12.50 9.50
N ARG A 98 -6.26 -12.83 9.50
CA ARG A 98 -5.80 -14.13 8.98
C ARG A 98 -6.42 -15.26 9.80
N ALA A 99 -6.90 -16.28 9.09
CA ALA A 99 -7.54 -17.45 9.73
C ALA A 99 -6.56 -18.30 10.57
N ASP A 100 -5.25 -18.16 10.29
CA ASP A 100 -4.16 -18.82 11.04
C ASP A 100 -3.77 -18.08 12.34
N GLY A 101 -4.47 -16.99 12.68
CA GLY A 101 -4.24 -16.21 13.88
C GLY A 101 -3.08 -15.23 13.84
N GLN A 102 -2.33 -15.20 12.74
CA GLN A 102 -1.24 -14.22 12.57
C GLN A 102 -1.77 -12.87 12.10
N ASP A 103 -0.98 -11.81 12.31
CA ASP A 103 -1.30 -10.49 11.80
C ASP A 103 -1.11 -10.41 10.28
N LEU A 104 -1.99 -9.65 9.62
CA LEU A 104 -1.84 -9.34 8.21
C LEU A 104 -0.75 -8.28 8.04
N LYS A 105 0.33 -8.64 7.34
CA LYS A 105 1.48 -7.76 7.14
C LYS A 105 1.18 -6.70 6.09
N PRO A 106 1.57 -5.42 6.28
CA PRO A 106 1.50 -4.42 5.21
C PRO A 106 2.25 -4.87 3.95
N GLY A 107 1.68 -4.61 2.78
CA GLY A 107 2.20 -5.10 1.50
C GLY A 107 1.61 -6.44 1.05
N THR A 108 0.75 -7.06 1.87
CA THR A 108 0.03 -8.29 1.49
C THR A 108 -1.10 -7.97 0.51
N ALA A 109 -1.24 -8.78 -0.53
CA ALA A 109 -2.40 -8.72 -1.41
C ALA A 109 -3.63 -9.31 -0.72
N VAL A 110 -4.79 -8.67 -0.88
CA VAL A 110 -6.08 -9.16 -0.40
C VAL A 110 -7.03 -9.36 -1.56
N PHE A 111 -7.80 -10.45 -1.53
CA PHE A 111 -8.60 -10.88 -2.67
C PHE A 111 -10.08 -11.04 -2.28
N THR A 112 -10.95 -10.73 -3.24
CA THR A 112 -12.33 -11.21 -3.20
C THR A 112 -12.39 -12.60 -3.83
N TYR A 113 -13.32 -13.43 -3.40
CA TYR A 113 -13.54 -14.76 -3.98
C TYR A 113 -15.03 -15.01 -4.19
N ASN A 114 -15.38 -15.41 -5.40
CA ASN A 114 -16.73 -15.82 -5.76
C ASN A 114 -16.80 -17.35 -5.72
N LYS A 115 -17.59 -17.88 -4.79
CA LYS A 115 -17.73 -19.33 -4.56
C LYS A 115 -18.39 -20.05 -5.74
N ASP A 116 -19.32 -19.39 -6.45
CA ASP A 116 -20.07 -19.99 -7.53
C ASP A 116 -19.23 -20.19 -8.79
N THR A 117 -18.28 -19.28 -9.01
CA THR A 117 -17.38 -19.32 -10.18
C THR A 117 -15.98 -19.84 -9.87
N GLY A 118 -15.63 -19.98 -8.60
CA GLY A 118 -14.27 -20.32 -8.16
C GLY A 118 -13.22 -19.25 -8.45
N LYS A 119 -13.63 -18.02 -8.76
CA LYS A 119 -12.75 -16.96 -9.26
C LYS A 119 -12.57 -15.81 -8.28
N ARG A 120 -11.38 -15.22 -8.31
CA ARG A 120 -11.02 -13.99 -7.62
C ARG A 120 -11.25 -12.81 -8.56
N GLY A 121 -12.37 -12.13 -8.35
CA GLY A 121 -12.80 -11.04 -9.24
C GLY A 121 -12.06 -9.73 -8.97
N HIS A 122 -11.39 -9.59 -7.82
CA HIS A 122 -10.75 -8.34 -7.43
C HIS A 122 -9.57 -8.57 -6.48
N VAL A 123 -8.60 -7.63 -6.49
CA VAL A 123 -7.41 -7.64 -5.64
C VAL A 123 -7.06 -6.22 -5.21
N GLY A 124 -6.63 -6.05 -3.96
CA GLY A 124 -6.12 -4.81 -3.39
C GLY A 124 -4.86 -5.05 -2.58
N LEU A 125 -4.15 -4.00 -2.23
CA LEU A 125 -2.95 -4.04 -1.40
C LEU A 125 -3.27 -3.58 0.03
N TYR A 126 -3.10 -4.46 1.01
CA TYR A 126 -3.19 -4.08 2.42
C TYR A 126 -1.97 -3.23 2.81
N ILE A 127 -2.21 -2.06 3.36
CA ILE A 127 -1.17 -1.07 3.70
C ILE A 127 -1.01 -0.87 5.22
N GLY A 128 -1.62 -1.73 6.02
CA GLY A 128 -1.67 -1.58 7.48
C GLY A 128 -2.86 -0.73 7.95
N ASN A 129 -3.06 -0.70 9.28
CA ASN A 129 -4.10 0.11 9.93
C ASN A 129 -5.49 -0.05 9.30
N ASP A 130 -5.90 -1.31 9.08
CA ASP A 130 -7.17 -1.70 8.46
C ASP A 130 -7.43 -1.05 7.09
N SER A 131 -6.39 -0.61 6.39
CA SER A 131 -6.49 0.12 5.12
C SER A 131 -5.99 -0.72 3.95
N VAL A 132 -6.69 -0.59 2.82
CA VAL A 132 -6.36 -1.20 1.53
C VAL A 132 -6.32 -0.10 0.48
N ILE A 133 -5.31 -0.10 -0.41
CA ILE A 133 -5.34 0.68 -1.65
C ILE A 133 -5.68 -0.27 -2.79
N GLU A 134 -6.64 0.11 -3.59
CA GLU A 134 -7.17 -0.69 -4.69
C GLU A 134 -7.53 0.17 -5.90
N ALA A 135 -7.29 -0.33 -7.11
CA ALA A 135 -7.92 0.20 -8.30
C ALA A 135 -9.31 -0.43 -8.39
N SER A 136 -10.34 0.32 -7.97
CA SER A 136 -11.63 -0.23 -7.56
C SER A 136 -12.59 -0.40 -8.75
N SER A 137 -12.94 0.68 -9.43
CA SER A 137 -13.87 0.66 -10.55
C SER A 137 -13.64 1.83 -11.51
N THR A 138 -14.19 1.75 -12.73
CA THR A 138 -14.10 2.86 -13.69
C THR A 138 -14.77 4.14 -13.16
N GLN A 139 -15.72 3.99 -12.24
CA GLN A 139 -16.38 5.14 -11.63
C GLN A 139 -15.54 5.81 -10.53
N THR A 140 -14.73 5.07 -9.79
CA THR A 140 -14.03 5.58 -8.61
C THR A 140 -12.52 5.72 -8.79
N GLY A 141 -11.89 4.95 -9.70
CA GLY A 141 -10.44 4.95 -9.88
C GLY A 141 -9.70 4.19 -8.79
N VAL A 142 -8.49 4.65 -8.48
CA VAL A 142 -7.69 4.16 -7.36
C VAL A 142 -8.18 4.84 -6.08
N ILE A 143 -8.52 4.04 -5.10
CA ILE A 143 -9.07 4.51 -3.81
C ILE A 143 -8.37 3.86 -2.63
N LYS A 144 -8.47 4.52 -1.48
CA LYS A 144 -8.17 3.95 -0.18
C LYS A 144 -9.47 3.50 0.49
N SER A 145 -9.59 2.24 0.80
CA SER A 145 -10.73 1.64 1.48
C SER A 145 -10.32 0.99 2.80
N LYS A 146 -11.30 0.65 3.63
CA LYS A 146 -11.04 -0.17 4.83
C LYS A 146 -11.18 -1.63 4.47
N ILE A 147 -10.34 -2.49 5.03
CA ILE A 147 -10.45 -3.94 4.85
C ILE A 147 -11.84 -4.46 5.28
N THR A 148 -12.47 -3.79 6.23
CA THR A 148 -13.81 -4.11 6.73
C THR A 148 -14.95 -3.72 5.81
N ASN A 149 -14.73 -2.78 4.88
CA ASN A 149 -15.77 -2.28 3.97
C ASN A 149 -15.90 -3.09 2.68
N THR A 150 -14.96 -3.99 2.43
CA THR A 150 -14.90 -4.79 1.20
C THR A 150 -14.98 -6.27 1.57
N LYS A 151 -15.53 -7.09 0.69
CA LYS A 151 -15.63 -8.54 0.89
C LYS A 151 -14.28 -9.23 0.64
N TRP A 152 -13.24 -8.75 1.32
CA TRP A 152 -11.93 -9.38 1.33
C TRP A 152 -11.99 -10.68 2.13
N VAL A 153 -11.76 -11.80 1.47
CA VAL A 153 -11.92 -13.14 2.08
C VAL A 153 -10.65 -13.96 2.02
N GLU A 154 -9.67 -13.54 1.27
CA GLU A 154 -8.38 -14.22 1.12
C GLU A 154 -7.24 -13.21 1.16
N TRP A 155 -6.05 -13.69 1.57
CA TRP A 155 -4.81 -12.92 1.60
C TRP A 155 -3.67 -13.72 0.97
N GLY A 156 -2.68 -13.04 0.39
CA GLY A 156 -1.48 -13.67 -0.15
C GLY A 156 -0.24 -12.78 -0.02
N GLU A 157 0.84 -13.33 0.52
CA GLU A 157 2.17 -12.74 0.48
C GLU A 157 2.78 -12.97 -0.90
N LEU A 158 3.19 -11.89 -1.56
CA LEU A 158 3.59 -11.92 -2.96
C LEU A 158 5.04 -12.36 -3.12
N LYS A 159 5.30 -13.20 -4.11
CA LYS A 159 6.63 -13.66 -4.48
C LYS A 159 7.54 -12.49 -4.86
N GLY A 160 8.74 -12.45 -4.29
CA GLY A 160 9.70 -11.36 -4.52
C GLY A 160 9.47 -10.13 -3.64
N VAL A 161 8.50 -10.17 -2.71
CA VAL A 161 8.28 -9.14 -1.70
C VAL A 161 8.84 -9.59 -0.36
N LYS A 162 9.64 -8.75 0.26
CA LYS A 162 10.13 -8.93 1.63
C LYS A 162 9.16 -8.25 2.61
N TYR A 163 8.54 -9.06 3.46
CA TYR A 163 7.54 -8.64 4.46
C TYR A 163 8.11 -8.43 5.86
N ASP A 164 9.30 -8.93 6.08
CA ASP A 164 9.98 -8.61 7.31
C ASP A 164 10.17 -7.11 7.31
N GLY A 165 10.04 -6.46 8.47
CA GLY A 165 10.42 -5.06 8.63
C GLY A 165 11.91 -4.91 8.27
N GLY A 166 12.23 -5.54 7.12
CA GLY A 166 13.53 -5.65 6.51
C GLY A 166 14.03 -4.25 6.29
N ASP A 167 15.24 -4.04 6.65
CA ASP A 167 16.03 -2.85 6.45
C ASP A 167 15.69 -2.20 5.08
N VAL A 168 14.60 -1.44 5.05
CA VAL A 168 14.50 -0.37 4.06
C VAL A 168 15.74 0.45 4.38
N PRO A 169 16.65 0.66 3.43
CA PRO A 169 17.75 1.57 3.66
C PRO A 169 17.11 2.86 4.16
N VAL A 170 17.29 3.14 5.42
CA VAL A 170 16.80 4.39 6.01
C VAL A 170 17.73 5.44 5.42
N PRO A 171 17.22 6.39 4.61
CA PRO A 171 18.09 7.40 4.04
C PRO A 171 18.83 8.15 5.16
N GLU A 172 20.06 8.57 4.90
CA GLU A 172 20.78 9.43 5.82
C GLU A 172 19.91 10.62 6.24
N GLY A 173 19.83 10.89 7.51
CA GLY A 173 18.95 11.92 8.08
C GLY A 173 17.50 11.48 8.33
N TYR A 174 17.22 10.18 8.22
CA TYR A 174 15.91 9.61 8.57
C TYR A 174 16.06 8.49 9.60
N ALA A 175 14.96 8.19 10.30
CA ALA A 175 14.85 7.02 11.18
C ALA A 175 13.50 6.31 10.94
N VAL A 176 13.46 5.01 11.22
CA VAL A 176 12.22 4.21 11.20
C VAL A 176 11.70 4.03 12.61
N VAL A 177 10.41 4.25 12.79
CA VAL A 177 9.73 4.00 14.06
C VAL A 177 9.60 2.49 14.29
N THR A 178 10.18 1.99 15.37
CA THR A 178 10.20 0.55 15.73
C THR A 178 9.09 0.17 16.72
N GLY A 179 8.62 1.13 17.52
CA GLY A 179 7.57 0.91 18.50
C GLY A 179 6.15 1.04 17.94
N LYS A 180 5.18 0.43 18.61
CA LYS A 180 3.74 0.52 18.20
C LYS A 180 3.15 1.83 18.73
N ARG A 181 2.58 2.67 17.83
CA ARG A 181 1.89 3.93 18.15
C ARG A 181 2.74 4.89 19.00
N VAL A 182 4.00 5.08 18.61
CA VAL A 182 4.96 5.92 19.35
C VAL A 182 4.50 7.38 19.34
N ALA A 183 4.59 8.02 20.49
CA ALA A 183 4.15 9.40 20.65
C ALA A 183 5.19 10.39 20.11
N LEU A 184 4.79 11.24 19.18
CA LEU A 184 5.47 12.50 18.86
C LEU A 184 4.97 13.57 19.82
N ARG A 185 5.87 14.23 20.55
CA ARG A 185 5.55 15.11 21.67
C ARG A 185 6.05 16.52 21.46
N LYS A 186 5.44 17.47 22.16
CA LYS A 186 5.85 18.90 22.09
C LYS A 186 7.22 19.15 22.70
N ASP A 187 7.56 18.42 23.76
CA ASP A 187 8.80 18.55 24.52
C ASP A 187 9.42 17.18 24.79
N PRO A 188 10.74 17.08 25.06
CA PRO A 188 11.44 15.82 25.32
C PRO A 188 11.12 15.30 26.74
N SER A 189 9.87 14.91 26.96
CA SER A 189 9.38 14.39 28.23
C SER A 189 8.19 13.45 28.01
N THR A 190 8.14 12.36 28.76
CA THR A 190 7.01 11.44 28.75
C THR A 190 5.71 12.05 29.27
N LYS A 191 5.79 13.17 29.97
CA LYS A 191 4.64 13.96 30.48
C LYS A 191 4.19 15.04 29.51
N ALA A 192 4.98 15.35 28.47
CA ALA A 192 4.65 16.38 27.49
C ALA A 192 3.44 16.02 26.64
N ASN A 193 2.72 17.05 26.17
CA ASN A 193 1.58 16.89 25.30
C ASN A 193 1.94 16.12 24.00
N ILE A 194 1.09 15.16 23.64
CA ILE A 194 1.25 14.37 22.43
C ILE A 194 0.69 15.19 21.26
N ILE A 195 1.51 15.43 20.23
CA ILE A 195 1.12 16.04 18.97
C ILE A 195 0.35 15.01 18.12
N MET A 196 0.92 13.81 17.99
CA MET A 196 0.32 12.67 17.30
C MET A 196 1.00 11.36 17.71
N ARG A 197 0.44 10.23 17.26
CA ARG A 197 1.07 8.92 17.40
C ARG A 197 1.44 8.39 16.03
N ILE A 198 2.65 7.82 15.92
CA ILE A 198 3.22 7.30 14.68
C ILE A 198 3.37 5.78 14.83
N ASP A 199 2.89 5.05 13.84
CA ASP A 199 2.91 3.59 13.85
C ASP A 199 4.28 3.02 13.43
N THR A 200 4.55 1.79 13.85
CA THR A 200 5.74 1.02 13.47
C THR A 200 5.96 1.02 11.96
N GLY A 201 7.22 1.10 11.54
CA GLY A 201 7.63 1.07 10.13
C GLY A 201 7.50 2.41 9.40
N LYS A 202 6.99 3.46 10.05
CA LYS A 202 6.94 4.81 9.45
C LYS A 202 8.30 5.47 9.55
N GLN A 203 8.72 6.12 8.45
CA GLN A 203 9.93 6.94 8.44
C GLN A 203 9.63 8.33 8.97
N VAL A 204 10.52 8.85 9.80
CA VAL A 204 10.54 10.22 10.29
C VAL A 204 11.85 10.86 9.88
N LYS A 205 11.81 12.13 9.51
CA LYS A 205 13.02 12.89 9.21
C LYS A 205 13.65 13.32 10.53
N LEU A 206 14.93 13.01 10.71
CA LEU A 206 15.71 13.51 11.82
C LEU A 206 16.04 14.99 11.59
N GLU A 207 15.69 15.83 12.52
CA GLU A 207 16.18 17.21 12.58
C GLU A 207 17.41 17.21 13.50
N VAL A 208 18.14 18.29 13.59
CA VAL A 208 19.41 18.34 14.36
C VAL A 208 19.19 17.80 15.77
N PRO A 209 19.94 16.72 16.17
CA PRO A 209 19.65 16.03 17.42
C PRO A 209 19.99 16.87 18.63
N PRO A 210 19.10 16.97 19.63
CA PRO A 210 19.50 17.35 20.97
C PRO A 210 20.35 16.25 21.60
N PRO A 211 21.32 16.54 22.45
CA PRO A 211 22.11 15.55 23.20
C PRO A 211 21.24 14.95 24.31
N SER A 212 20.34 14.05 23.99
CA SER A 212 19.39 13.47 24.93
C SER A 212 18.88 12.11 24.46
N GLU A 213 18.11 11.43 25.29
CA GLU A 213 17.37 10.21 24.95
C GLU A 213 16.22 10.46 23.94
N TRP A 214 16.09 11.66 23.43
CA TRP A 214 15.02 12.11 22.53
C TRP A 214 15.62 12.66 21.25
N ASP A 215 15.00 12.34 20.10
CA ASP A 215 15.27 12.97 18.82
C ASP A 215 14.17 13.97 18.47
N TYR A 216 14.57 15.08 17.84
CA TYR A 216 13.65 16.02 17.24
C TYR A 216 13.42 15.61 15.81
N VAL A 217 12.18 15.26 15.50
CA VAL A 217 11.83 14.64 14.23
C VAL A 217 10.68 15.36 13.56
N GLU A 218 10.59 15.21 12.24
CA GLU A 218 9.46 15.66 11.41
C GLU A 218 8.73 14.46 10.80
N TYR A 219 7.40 14.47 10.89
CA TYR A 219 6.53 13.52 10.23
C TYR A 219 5.26 14.20 9.74
N GLN A 220 4.96 14.10 8.43
CA GLN A 220 3.80 14.72 7.78
C GLN A 220 3.66 16.22 8.11
N GLY A 221 4.78 16.95 8.06
CA GLY A 221 4.83 18.39 8.34
C GLY A 221 4.69 18.80 9.81
N LYS A 222 4.60 17.84 10.73
CA LYS A 222 4.57 18.09 12.17
C LYS A 222 5.92 17.78 12.79
N LYS A 223 6.46 18.72 13.57
CA LYS A 223 7.73 18.56 14.26
C LYS A 223 7.52 18.35 15.76
N GLY A 224 8.39 17.55 16.38
CA GLY A 224 8.34 17.26 17.80
C GLY A 224 9.41 16.28 18.24
N TYR A 225 9.32 15.82 19.49
CA TYR A 225 10.27 14.93 20.12
C TYR A 225 9.75 13.50 20.17
N MET A 226 10.62 12.54 19.88
CA MET A 226 10.38 11.10 19.99
C MET A 226 11.53 10.43 20.72
N MET A 227 11.26 9.42 21.57
CA MET A 227 12.30 8.69 22.27
C MET A 227 13.15 7.86 21.30
N LYS A 228 14.47 7.94 21.41
CA LYS A 228 15.45 7.25 20.56
C LYS A 228 15.26 5.74 20.58
N GLU A 229 14.88 5.15 21.71
CA GLU A 229 14.62 3.71 21.82
C GLU A 229 13.58 3.17 20.82
N PHE A 230 12.73 4.05 20.29
CA PHE A 230 11.70 3.71 19.28
C PHE A 230 12.10 4.09 17.86
N LEU A 231 13.37 4.48 17.64
CA LEU A 231 13.89 4.88 16.34
C LEU A 231 15.07 3.99 15.94
N LYS A 232 15.08 3.56 14.68
CA LYS A 232 16.22 2.92 14.03
C LYS A 232 16.72 3.85 12.94
N GLU A 233 17.88 4.45 13.15
CA GLU A 233 18.52 5.33 12.17
C GLU A 233 19.10 4.53 11.00
N GLY A 234 19.25 5.19 9.83
CA GLY A 234 19.86 4.64 8.61
C GLY A 234 21.38 4.73 8.62
#